data_cdcd2ffb48fdfd41169a1514c44a3a31
#
_entry.id   cdcd2ffb48fdfd41169a1514c44a3a31
#
_cell.length_a   1.000
_cell.length_b   1.000
_cell.length_c   1.000
_cell.angle_alpha   90.00
_cell.angle_beta   90.00
_cell.angle_gamma   90.00
#
_symmetry.space_group_name_H-M   'P 1'
#
loop_
_entity.id
_entity.type
_entity.pdbx_description
1 polymer ?
#
loop_
_entity_poly.entity_id
_entity_poly.type
_entity_poly.pdbx_seq_one_letter_code
_entity_poly.pdbx_strand_id
1 'polypeptide(L)' 'VLIVTHAEEDEESTRIKLKYEDVIKTHMHCKLKNNKCLELFVIEGDAEKVKSMVKEFQANDGMEHVRLIIA' A
#
# COMPACT_ATOMS: atom_id res chain seq x y z
N VAL A 1 6.74 1.68 7.93
CA VAL A 1 6.77 1.79 6.48
C VAL A 1 6.08 0.58 5.87
N LEU A 2 5.15 0.83 4.98
CA LEU A 2 4.48 -0.21 4.21
C LEU A 2 5.01 -0.18 2.78
N ILE A 3 5.43 -1.33 2.28
CA ILE A 3 5.94 -1.49 0.92
C ILE A 3 4.99 -2.40 0.15
N VAL A 4 4.54 -1.93 -1.00
CA VAL A 4 3.59 -2.67 -1.83
C VAL A 4 4.10 -2.68 -3.27
N THR A 5 4.04 -3.85 -3.93
CA THR A 5 4.28 -3.95 -5.37
C THR A 5 3.05 -4.52 -6.05
N HIS A 6 2.67 -3.93 -7.17
CA HIS A 6 1.46 -4.31 -7.90
C HIS A 6 1.57 -3.96 -9.37
N ALA A 7 0.62 -4.44 -10.16
CA ALA A 7 0.51 -4.06 -11.57
C ALA A 7 0.15 -2.57 -11.68
N GLU A 8 0.56 -1.94 -12.78
CA GLU A 8 0.42 -0.50 -12.97
C GLU A 8 -1.02 0.00 -12.81
N GLU A 9 -1.99 -0.69 -13.36
CA GLU A 9 -3.39 -0.30 -13.26
C GLU A 9 -4.12 -1.12 -12.22
N ASP A 10 -4.15 -0.61 -10.98
CA ASP A 10 -4.83 -1.28 -9.89
C ASP A 10 -5.80 -0.31 -9.22
N GLU A 11 -7.07 -0.42 -9.60
CA GLU A 11 -8.15 0.41 -9.02
C GLU A 11 -8.36 0.13 -7.54
N GLU A 12 -8.17 -1.12 -7.13
CA GLU A 12 -8.34 -1.52 -5.74
C GLU A 12 -7.29 -0.86 -4.85
N SER A 13 -6.06 -0.73 -5.34
CA SER A 13 -5.00 -0.03 -4.64
C SER A 13 -5.38 1.44 -4.40
N THR A 14 -5.95 2.09 -5.41
CA THR A 14 -6.40 3.47 -5.29
C THR A 14 -7.51 3.60 -4.25
N ARG A 15 -8.46 2.69 -4.24
CA ARG A 15 -9.55 2.67 -3.28
C ARG A 15 -9.01 2.54 -1.84
N ILE A 16 -8.06 1.65 -1.62
CA ILE A 16 -7.46 1.45 -0.30
C ILE A 16 -6.71 2.71 0.14
N LYS A 17 -5.97 3.34 -0.74
CA LYS A 17 -5.24 4.57 -0.42
C LYS A 17 -6.18 5.69 0.01
N LEU A 18 -7.30 5.85 -0.67
CA LEU A 18 -8.30 6.86 -0.30
C LEU A 18 -8.95 6.54 1.05
N LYS A 19 -9.27 5.28 1.27
CA LYS A 19 -9.91 4.85 2.51
C LYS A 19 -9.04 5.12 3.75
N TYR A 20 -7.73 4.98 3.61
CA TYR A 20 -6.79 5.12 4.72
C TYR A 20 -5.91 6.36 4.63
N GLU A 21 -6.34 7.38 3.89
CA GLU A 21 -5.53 8.58 3.69
C GLU A 21 -5.17 9.31 5.00
N ASP A 22 -5.99 9.16 6.03
CA ASP A 22 -5.73 9.79 7.34
C ASP A 22 -4.52 9.19 8.07
N VAL A 23 -4.15 7.95 7.77
CA VAL A 23 -2.97 7.33 8.37
C VAL A 23 -1.75 7.37 7.46
N ILE A 24 -1.91 7.74 6.20
CA ILE A 24 -0.80 7.85 5.26
C ILE A 24 -0.18 9.23 5.38
N LYS A 25 1.06 9.30 5.83
CA LYS A 25 1.78 10.57 6.02
C LYS A 25 2.59 10.96 4.80
N THR A 26 3.18 9.99 4.13
CA THR A 26 3.97 10.19 2.92
C THR A 26 3.79 8.99 2.02
N HIS A 27 3.78 9.24 0.73
CA HIS A 27 3.62 8.20 -0.26
C HIS A 27 4.58 8.45 -1.42
N MET A 28 5.32 7.40 -1.79
CA MET A 28 6.22 7.43 -2.95
C MET A 28 5.80 6.34 -3.92
N HIS A 29 5.67 6.68 -5.17
CA HIS A 29 5.28 5.76 -6.23
C HIS A 29 6.38 5.68 -7.27
N CYS A 30 6.86 4.47 -7.54
CA CYS A 30 7.91 4.22 -8.52
C CYS A 30 7.41 3.24 -9.56
N LYS A 31 7.60 3.57 -10.84
CA LYS A 31 7.35 2.65 -11.93
C LYS A 31 8.52 1.69 -12.07
N LEU A 32 8.21 0.42 -12.15
CA LEU A 32 9.19 -0.64 -12.37
C LEU A 32 9.07 -1.14 -13.82
N LYS A 33 9.98 -2.03 -14.21
CA LYS A 33 9.91 -2.71 -15.50
C LYS A 33 8.67 -3.63 -15.53
N ASN A 34 8.20 -3.97 -16.73
CA ASN A 34 7.10 -4.90 -16.94
C ASN A 34 5.75 -4.38 -16.42
N ASN A 35 5.53 -3.05 -16.49
CA ASN A 35 4.27 -2.41 -16.09
C ASN A 35 3.89 -2.69 -14.63
N LYS A 36 4.92 -2.74 -13.75
CA LYS A 36 4.70 -2.91 -12.32
C LYS A 36 5.03 -1.62 -11.59
N CYS A 37 4.50 -1.49 -10.39
CA CYS A 37 4.71 -0.33 -9.53
C CYS A 37 5.18 -0.77 -8.16
N LEU A 38 6.09 0.02 -7.59
CA LEU A 38 6.49 -0.10 -6.20
C LEU A 38 5.97 1.13 -5.48
N GLU A 39 5.24 0.94 -4.40
CA GLU A 39 4.75 2.03 -3.57
C GLU A 39 5.28 1.90 -2.15
N LEU A 40 5.77 3.01 -1.63
CA LEU A 40 6.23 3.13 -0.25
C LEU A 40 5.31 4.09 0.48
N PHE A 41 4.82 3.65 1.64
CA PHE A 41 3.96 4.48 2.48
C PHE A 41 4.62 4.67 3.83
N VAL A 42 4.73 5.90 4.29
CA VAL A 42 5.00 6.17 5.69
C VAL A 42 3.65 6.34 6.35
N ILE A 43 3.32 5.45 7.25
CA ILE A 43 2.01 5.43 7.90
C ILE A 43 2.15 5.60 9.41
N GLU A 44 1.21 6.32 9.99
CA GLU A 44 1.16 6.56 11.42
C GLU A 44 -0.30 6.70 11.85
N GLY A 45 -0.69 5.99 12.88
CA GLY A 45 -2.05 6.05 13.39
C GLY A 45 -2.38 4.89 14.29
N ASP A 46 -3.67 4.68 14.52
CA ASP A 46 -4.18 3.59 15.32
C ASP A 46 -3.70 2.24 14.75
N ALA A 47 -3.12 1.40 15.62
CA ALA A 47 -2.59 0.10 15.23
C ALA A 47 -3.64 -0.78 14.55
N GLU A 48 -4.89 -0.74 15.00
CA GLU A 48 -5.95 -1.53 14.39
C GLU A 48 -6.25 -1.06 12.96
N LYS A 49 -6.21 0.24 12.74
CA LYS A 49 -6.44 0.82 11.42
C LYS A 49 -5.31 0.47 10.47
N VAL A 50 -4.07 0.54 10.95
CA VAL A 50 -2.88 0.16 10.17
C VAL A 50 -2.96 -1.32 9.79
N LYS A 51 -3.33 -2.19 10.73
CA LYS A 51 -3.49 -3.62 10.46
C LYS A 51 -4.56 -3.88 9.40
N SER A 52 -5.68 -3.17 9.49
CA SER A 52 -6.76 -3.30 8.50
C SER A 52 -6.30 -2.90 7.10
N MET A 53 -5.53 -1.83 7.00
CA MET A 53 -4.96 -1.38 5.73
C MET A 53 -4.05 -2.45 5.12
N VAL A 54 -3.16 -3.02 5.92
CA VAL A 54 -2.24 -4.07 5.47
C VAL A 54 -3.03 -5.29 5.00
N LYS A 55 -4.05 -5.70 5.74
CA LYS A 55 -4.88 -6.84 5.37
C LYS A 55 -5.62 -6.62 4.05
N GLU A 56 -6.13 -5.42 3.81
CA GLU A 56 -6.81 -5.10 2.56
C GLU A 56 -5.86 -5.16 1.38
N PHE A 57 -4.62 -4.68 1.53
CA PHE A 57 -3.62 -4.83 0.49
C PHE A 57 -3.28 -6.30 0.25
N GLN A 58 -3.09 -7.08 1.31
CA GLN A 58 -2.76 -8.51 1.20
C GLN A 58 -3.88 -9.32 0.55
N ALA A 59 -5.13 -8.92 0.75
CA ALA A 59 -6.28 -9.60 0.17
C ALA A 59 -6.52 -9.26 -1.30
N ASN A 60 -5.86 -8.24 -1.81
CA ASN A 60 -6.00 -7.82 -3.21
C ASN A 60 -5.14 -8.71 -4.11
N ASP A 61 -5.78 -9.43 -5.03
CA ASP A 61 -5.11 -10.35 -5.94
C ASP A 61 -4.10 -9.65 -6.86
N GLY A 62 -4.25 -8.34 -7.08
CA GLY A 62 -3.33 -7.55 -7.89
C GLY A 62 -2.00 -7.26 -7.21
N MET A 63 -1.90 -7.52 -5.90
CA MET A 63 -0.68 -7.25 -5.13
C MET A 63 0.28 -8.42 -5.22
N GLU A 64 1.52 -8.16 -5.60
CA GLU A 64 2.56 -9.18 -5.64
C GLU A 64 3.25 -9.32 -4.30
N HIS A 65 3.57 -8.20 -3.67
CA HIS A 65 4.23 -8.16 -2.37
C HIS A 65 3.61 -7.07 -1.53
N VAL A 66 3.38 -7.38 -0.27
CA VAL A 66 2.94 -6.41 0.73
C VAL A 66 3.78 -6.64 1.97
N ARG A 67 4.54 -5.64 2.37
CA ARG A 67 5.46 -5.78 3.50
C ARG A 67 5.36 -4.58 4.43
N LEU A 68 5.08 -4.86 5.70
CA LEU A 68 5.05 -3.84 6.75
C LEU A 68 6.35 -3.92 7.56
N ILE A 69 7.02 -2.79 7.68
CA ILE A 69 8.21 -2.64 8.51
C ILE A 69 7.86 -1.67 9.63
N ILE A 70 7.95 -2.15 10.86
CA ILE A 70 7.67 -1.34 12.04
C ILE A 70 8.99 -0.81 12.58
N ALA A 71 9.05 0.50 12.73
CA ALA A 71 10.24 1.16 13.26
C ALA A 71 10.11 1.38 14.78
#